data_b7c8bdc07d217807d21165b13f4e9383
#
_entry.id   b7c8bdc07d217807d21165b13f4e9383
#
_cell.length_a   1.000
_cell.length_b   1.000
_cell.length_c   1.000
_cell.angle_alpha   90.00
_cell.angle_beta   90.00
_cell.angle_gamma   90.00
#
_symmetry.space_group_name_H-M   'P 1'
#
loop_
_entity.id
_entity.type
_entity.pdbx_description
1 polymer ?
#
loop_
_entity_poly.entity_id
_entity_poly.type
_entity_poly.pdbx_seq_one_letter_code
_entity_poly.pdbx_strand_id
1 'polypeptide(L)'
;NLLVFVEISLYSKSADIFDDFRRAATKLPHVLECHLVSGDFDYLIKARISEMASYRKLLGDILLRLPGVRESKSYIVMEELKETLALPIPESD
;
A
#
# COMPACT_ATOMS: atom_id res chain seq x y z
N ASN A 1 5.57 -3.07 15.75
CA ASN A 1 5.38 -2.90 14.31
C ASN A 1 3.92 -2.68 13.99
N LEU A 2 3.66 -1.66 13.22
CA LEU A 2 2.32 -1.34 12.77
C LEU A 2 2.17 -1.72 11.30
N LEU A 3 1.05 -2.37 10.98
CA LEU A 3 0.69 -2.69 9.61
C LEU A 3 -0.20 -1.57 9.09
N VAL A 4 0.14 -1.06 7.91
CA VAL A 4 -0.55 0.06 7.29
C VAL A 4 -0.98 -0.32 5.89
N PHE A 5 -2.22 -0.01 5.54
CA PHE A 5 -2.70 -0.12 4.17
C PHE A 5 -3.02 1.28 3.63
N VAL A 6 -2.65 1.54 2.39
CA VAL A 6 -2.93 2.82 1.76
C VAL A 6 -3.61 2.57 0.42
N GLU A 7 -4.78 3.15 0.25
CA GLU A 7 -5.52 3.14 -1.02
C GLU A 7 -5.10 4.37 -1.81
N ILE A 8 -4.68 4.15 -3.04
CA ILE A 8 -4.19 5.22 -3.91
C ILE A 8 -5.11 5.35 -5.11
N SER A 9 -5.58 6.55 -5.37
CA SER A 9 -6.30 6.89 -6.60
C SER A 9 -5.45 7.84 -7.43
N LEU A 10 -5.34 7.58 -8.72
CA LEU A 10 -4.53 8.40 -9.63
C LEU A 10 -5.43 9.33 -10.43
N TYR A 11 -4.85 10.46 -10.86
CA TYR A 11 -5.57 11.42 -11.69
C TYR A 11 -5.92 10.86 -13.06
N SER A 12 -5.09 9.99 -13.60
CA SER A 12 -5.26 9.43 -14.92
C SER A 12 -4.90 7.95 -14.92
N LYS A 13 -5.54 7.19 -15.79
CA LYS A 13 -5.38 5.74 -15.87
C LYS A 13 -4.74 5.32 -17.18
N SER A 14 -3.63 5.94 -17.55
CA SER A 14 -2.85 5.54 -18.71
C SER A 14 -1.75 4.56 -18.30
N ALA A 15 -1.28 3.78 -19.29
CA ALA A 15 -0.21 2.82 -19.05
C ALA A 15 1.07 3.51 -18.56
N ASP A 16 1.38 4.68 -19.11
CA ASP A 16 2.58 5.43 -18.72
C ASP A 16 2.52 5.87 -17.26
N ILE A 17 1.36 6.34 -16.82
CA ILE A 17 1.18 6.78 -15.45
C ILE A 17 1.26 5.60 -14.49
N PHE A 18 0.68 4.46 -14.87
CA PHE A 18 0.79 3.25 -14.05
C PHE A 18 2.24 2.77 -13.96
N ASP A 19 2.99 2.82 -15.04
CA ASP A 19 4.39 2.42 -15.05
C ASP A 19 5.24 3.34 -14.17
N ASP A 20 5.03 4.63 -14.28
CA ASP A 20 5.74 5.62 -13.47
C ASP A 20 5.43 5.44 -11.99
N PHE A 21 4.16 5.23 -11.67
CA PHE A 21 3.75 4.99 -10.29
C PHE A 21 4.41 3.73 -9.72
N ARG A 22 4.37 2.63 -10.46
CA ARG A 22 4.96 1.37 -10.00
C ARG A 22 6.45 1.51 -9.73
N ARG A 23 7.19 2.16 -10.64
CA ARG A 23 8.61 2.38 -10.44
C ARG A 23 8.90 3.20 -9.20
N ALA A 24 8.12 4.24 -8.97
CA ALA A 24 8.31 5.09 -7.80
C ALA A 24 7.92 4.35 -6.50
N ALA A 25 6.82 3.63 -6.51
CA ALA A 25 6.32 2.95 -5.32
C ALA A 25 7.26 1.85 -4.84
N THR A 26 7.87 1.11 -5.77
CA THR A 26 8.78 0.03 -5.40
C THR A 26 10.08 0.54 -4.78
N LYS A 27 10.37 1.81 -4.91
CA LYS A 27 11.55 2.42 -4.30
C LYS A 27 11.31 2.98 -2.90
N LEU A 28 10.06 3.03 -2.45
CA LEU A 28 9.77 3.56 -1.13
C LEU A 28 10.18 2.56 -0.05
N PRO A 29 10.90 3.03 0.98
CA PRO A 29 11.19 2.18 2.13
C PRO A 29 9.90 1.84 2.85
N HIS A 30 9.89 0.74 3.57
CA HIS A 30 8.75 0.25 4.36
C HIS A 30 7.58 -0.30 3.53
N VAL A 31 7.56 -0.12 2.23
CA VAL A 31 6.53 -0.72 1.38
C VAL A 31 6.83 -2.19 1.18
N LEU A 32 5.91 -3.05 1.58
CA LEU A 32 6.04 -4.50 1.44
C LEU A 32 5.41 -4.99 0.15
N GLU A 33 4.26 -4.44 -0.20
CA GLU A 33 3.48 -4.88 -1.35
C GLU A 33 2.79 -3.67 -1.96
N CYS A 34 2.60 -3.73 -3.26
CA CYS A 34 1.84 -2.73 -3.98
C CYS A 34 1.05 -3.45 -5.06
N HIS A 35 -0.26 -3.40 -4.98
CA HIS A 35 -1.15 -4.15 -5.87
C HIS A 35 -2.00 -3.20 -6.70
N LEU A 36 -2.07 -3.46 -8.00
CA LEU A 36 -3.08 -2.85 -8.85
C LEU A 36 -4.40 -3.59 -8.60
N VAL A 37 -5.43 -2.85 -8.29
CA VAL A 37 -6.73 -3.43 -7.95
C VAL A 37 -7.81 -2.89 -8.87
N SER A 38 -8.89 -3.63 -9.00
CA SER A 38 -10.09 -3.15 -9.65
C SER A 38 -11.08 -2.71 -8.56
N GLY A 39 -11.66 -1.52 -8.73
CA GLY A 39 -12.58 -1.00 -7.72
C GLY A 39 -12.53 0.52 -7.68
N ASP A 40 -12.81 1.08 -6.52
CA ASP A 40 -12.94 2.52 -6.34
C ASP A 40 -11.60 3.25 -6.30
N PHE A 41 -10.51 2.53 -6.15
CA PHE A 41 -9.16 3.10 -6.18
C PHE A 41 -8.26 2.23 -7.06
N ASP A 42 -7.05 2.72 -7.34
CA ASP A 42 -6.19 2.10 -8.34
C ASP A 42 -5.13 1.17 -7.75
N TYR A 43 -4.51 1.56 -6.65
CA TYR A 43 -3.45 0.77 -6.02
C TYR A 43 -3.68 0.61 -4.55
N LEU A 44 -3.32 -0.55 -4.04
CA LEU A 44 -3.29 -0.84 -2.61
C LEU A 44 -1.84 -1.07 -2.20
N ILE A 45 -1.37 -0.26 -1.27
CA ILE A 45 -0.02 -0.38 -0.72
C ILE A 45 -0.11 -0.99 0.68
N LYS A 46 0.74 -1.97 0.93
CA LYS A 46 0.91 -2.56 2.25
C LYS A 46 2.29 -2.20 2.77
N ALA A 47 2.35 -1.69 3.99
CA ALA A 47 3.60 -1.27 4.60
C ALA A 47 3.64 -1.65 6.07
N ARG A 48 4.84 -1.81 6.60
CA ARG A 48 5.04 -1.96 8.04
C ARG A 48 5.94 -0.84 8.52
N ILE A 49 5.57 -0.28 9.65
CA ILE A 49 6.32 0.79 10.29
C ILE A 49 6.53 0.46 11.76
N SER A 50 7.62 0.97 12.34
CA SER A 50 7.97 0.68 13.73
C SER A 50 7.45 1.74 14.69
N GLU A 51 7.19 2.95 14.20
CA GLU A 51 6.79 4.06 15.05
C GLU A 51 6.04 5.12 14.25
N MET A 52 5.40 6.04 14.96
CA MET A 52 4.58 7.08 14.31
C MET A 52 5.39 8.05 13.46
N ALA A 53 6.65 8.29 13.80
CA ALA A 53 7.51 9.11 12.94
C ALA A 53 7.68 8.48 11.57
N SER A 54 7.82 7.16 11.51
CA SER A 54 7.91 6.42 10.25
C SER A 54 6.59 6.49 9.47
N TYR A 55 5.47 6.51 10.16
CA TYR A 55 4.17 6.67 9.52
C TYR A 55 4.06 8.02 8.80
N ARG A 56 4.46 9.10 9.47
CA ARG A 56 4.44 10.44 8.86
C ARG A 56 5.37 10.50 7.66
N LYS A 57 6.53 9.87 7.75
CA LYS A 57 7.47 9.81 6.64
C LYS A 57 6.88 9.05 5.47
N LEU A 58 6.23 7.92 5.72
CA LEU A 58 5.57 7.14 4.67
C LEU A 58 4.51 7.97 3.96
N LEU A 59 3.65 8.67 4.70
CA LEU A 59 2.62 9.51 4.11
C LEU A 59 3.23 10.66 3.31
N GLY A 60 4.29 11.28 3.82
CA GLY A 60 5.01 12.32 3.11
C GLY A 60 5.61 11.81 1.80
N ASP A 61 6.23 10.64 1.83
CA ASP A 61 6.80 10.03 0.63
C ASP A 61 5.71 9.74 -0.40
N ILE A 62 4.56 9.23 0.03
CA ILE A 62 3.44 8.96 -0.88
C ILE A 62 2.97 10.25 -1.55
N LEU A 63 2.81 11.32 -0.80
CA LEU A 63 2.32 12.59 -1.34
C LEU A 63 3.34 13.30 -2.22
N LEU A 64 4.63 13.19 -1.91
CA LEU A 64 5.67 13.97 -2.56
C LEU A 64 6.44 13.22 -3.63
N ARG A 65 6.54 11.90 -3.54
CA ARG A 65 7.38 11.10 -4.43
C ARG A 65 6.61 10.25 -5.42
N LEU A 66 5.36 9.92 -5.14
CA LEU A 66 4.57 9.13 -6.06
C LEU A 66 3.90 10.02 -7.11
N PRO A 67 4.14 9.77 -8.40
CA PRO A 67 3.57 10.61 -9.44
C PRO A 67 2.08 10.35 -9.64
N GLY A 68 1.34 11.40 -9.91
CA GLY A 68 -0.04 11.29 -10.35
C GLY A 68 -1.06 10.92 -9.29
N VAL A 69 -0.69 10.96 -8.02
CA VAL A 69 -1.63 10.64 -6.94
C VAL A 69 -2.64 11.77 -6.79
N ARG A 70 -3.92 11.42 -6.96
CA ARG A 70 -5.02 12.35 -6.73
C ARG A 70 -5.47 12.30 -5.28
N GLU A 71 -5.58 11.09 -4.72
CA GLU A 71 -6.09 10.88 -3.38
C GLU A 71 -5.44 9.65 -2.77
N SER A 72 -5.19 9.73 -1.46
CA SER A 72 -4.72 8.58 -0.71
C SER A 72 -5.52 8.47 0.58
N LYS A 73 -5.87 7.25 0.95
CA LYS A 73 -6.54 6.94 2.23
C LYS A 73 -5.72 5.88 2.92
N SER A 74 -5.27 6.18 4.14
CA SER A 74 -4.44 5.25 4.88
C SER A 74 -5.20 4.69 6.08
N TYR A 75 -4.91 3.43 6.38
CA TYR A 75 -5.52 2.68 7.46
C TYR A 75 -4.42 2.03 8.27
N ILE A 76 -4.43 2.28 9.58
CA ILE A 76 -3.54 1.57 10.50
C ILE A 76 -4.32 0.40 11.06
N VAL A 77 -3.75 -0.80 10.95
CA VAL A 77 -4.39 -1.99 11.48
C VAL A 77 -4.32 -1.95 13.00
N MET A 78 -5.48 -1.92 13.64
CA MET A 78 -5.57 -1.83 15.10
C MET A 78 -5.41 -3.18 15.77
N GLU A 79 -5.80 -4.26 15.08
CA GLU A 79 -5.73 -5.59 15.64
C GLU A 79 -5.65 -6.61 14.51
N GLU A 80 -4.67 -7.50 14.58
CA GLU A 80 -4.56 -8.61 13.64
C GLU A 80 -5.12 -9.86 14.32
N LEU A 81 -6.32 -10.24 13.92
CA LEU A 81 -7.00 -11.40 14.54
C LEU A 81 -6.40 -12.72 14.13
N LYS A 82 -5.84 -12.76 12.92
CA LYS A 82 -5.21 -13.96 12.40
C LYS A 82 -4.15 -13.57 11.39
N GLU A 83 -2.97 -14.12 11.57
CA GLU A 83 -1.86 -13.94 10.63
C GLU A 83 -1.23 -15.29 10.40
N THR A 84 -1.06 -15.66 9.14
CA THR A 84 -0.42 -16.93 8.80
C THR A 84 0.53 -16.73 7.65
N LEU A 85 1.71 -17.37 7.75
CA LEU A 85 2.71 -17.36 6.70
C LEU A 85 2.59 -18.56 5.78
N ALA A 86 1.71 -19.49 6.11
CA ALA A 86 1.48 -20.68 5.31
C ALA A 86 -0.01 -20.75 4.96
N LEU A 87 -0.29 -21.30 3.78
CA LEU A 87 -1.67 -21.53 3.40
C LEU A 87 -2.25 -22.60 4.32
N PRO A 88 -3.46 -22.42 4.82
CA PRO A 88 -4.10 -23.44 5.61
C PRO A 88 -4.35 -24.68 4.75
N ILE A 89 -4.13 -25.83 5.36
CA ILE A 89 -4.46 -27.09 4.71
C ILE A 89 -5.96 -27.27 4.88
N PRO A 90 -6.73 -27.37 3.78
CA PRO A 90 -8.16 -27.58 3.92
C PRO A 90 -8.44 -28.87 4.66
N GLU A 91 -9.31 -28.80 5.65
CA GLU A 91 -9.79 -30.01 6.27
C GLU A 91 -10.57 -30.80 5.26
N SER A 92 -10.27 -32.09 5.18
CA SER A 92 -11.02 -32.97 4.30
C SER A 92 -12.29 -33.37 5.04
N ASP A 93 -13.29 -32.66 4.81
CA ASP A 93 -14.59 -32.93 5.45
C ASP A 93 -15.42 -33.86 4.60
#